data_087db031e43dc2f94149c2a53a560b9f
#
_entry.id   087db031e43dc2f94149c2a53a560b9f
#
_cell.length_a   1.000
_cell.length_b   1.000
_cell.length_c   1.000
_cell.angle_alpha   90.00
_cell.angle_beta   90.00
_cell.angle_gamma   90.00
#
_symmetry.space_group_name_H-M   'P 1'
#
loop_
_entity.id
_entity.type
_entity.pdbx_description
1 polymer ?
#
loop_
_entity_poly.entity_id
_entity_poly.type
_entity_poly.pdbx_seq_one_letter_code
_entity_poly.pdbx_strand_id
1 'polypeptide(L)'
;EVDIDLDSLEKGGYKHVMRKEIHDQPRCIADCMRGRLLAGEKKIVLSAVEQHKDRLLRAKRFIIVACGTSWHAGLIGRQMIEQWCEIPVEVEYASEFRYRKPVIQSDDVVIAISQSGETADTLAAFELAHKKGALCFGIVNVVGSSIVRASDTGIYTHVGPEIGVASTKAFTGQVTVLTLFALALARELGSIPHTEYEKYVAELSR
;
A
#
# COMPACT_ATOMS: atom_id res chain seq x y z
N GLU A 1 11.02 0.05 -20.92
CA GLU A 1 11.88 -1.08 -20.57
C GLU A 1 12.14 -1.04 -19.10
N VAL A 2 11.83 -2.13 -18.39
CA VAL A 2 12.16 -2.26 -16.97
C VAL A 2 13.56 -2.85 -16.93
N ASP A 3 14.57 -2.08 -16.57
CA ASP A 3 15.91 -2.57 -16.27
C ASP A 3 15.83 -3.45 -15.01
N ILE A 4 15.70 -4.75 -15.23
CA ILE A 4 15.81 -5.73 -14.14
C ILE A 4 17.30 -5.98 -13.97
N ASP A 5 17.86 -5.46 -12.89
CA ASP A 5 19.23 -5.78 -12.47
C ASP A 5 19.36 -7.29 -12.29
N LEU A 6 20.18 -7.94 -13.11
CA LEU A 6 20.40 -9.38 -13.08
C LEU A 6 20.92 -9.85 -11.71
N ASP A 7 21.69 -9.05 -11.00
CA ASP A 7 22.16 -9.33 -9.64
C ASP A 7 21.00 -9.46 -8.63
N SER A 8 19.86 -8.77 -8.89
CA SER A 8 18.66 -8.89 -8.03
C SER A 8 17.94 -10.23 -8.23
N LEU A 9 18.12 -10.87 -9.38
CA LEU A 9 17.57 -12.20 -9.68
C LEU A 9 18.49 -13.32 -9.17
N GLU A 10 19.75 -13.04 -8.92
CA GLU A 10 20.69 -14.02 -8.38
C GLU A 10 20.47 -14.22 -6.88
N LYS A 11 20.83 -15.42 -6.39
CA LYS A 11 20.68 -15.78 -4.96
C LYS A 11 21.61 -15.00 -4.02
N GLY A 12 22.51 -14.17 -4.54
CA GLY A 12 23.42 -13.31 -3.75
C GLY A 12 24.21 -14.06 -2.69
N GLY A 13 24.66 -15.30 -2.99
CA GLY A 13 25.36 -16.18 -2.06
C GLY A 13 24.47 -16.97 -1.08
N TYR A 14 23.16 -16.76 -1.10
CA TYR A 14 22.23 -17.53 -0.27
C TYR A 14 21.83 -18.86 -0.92
N LYS A 15 21.58 -19.87 -0.10
CA LYS A 15 21.12 -21.19 -0.60
C LYS A 15 19.76 -21.12 -1.30
N HIS A 16 18.84 -20.25 -0.81
CA HIS A 16 17.49 -20.09 -1.30
C HIS A 16 17.15 -18.61 -1.52
N VAL A 17 16.39 -18.31 -2.58
CA VAL A 17 15.93 -16.95 -2.92
C VAL A 17 15.16 -16.33 -1.76
N MET A 18 14.21 -17.04 -1.17
CA MET A 18 13.42 -16.57 -0.04
C MET A 18 14.33 -16.12 1.14
N ARG A 19 15.44 -16.83 1.41
CA ARG A 19 16.37 -16.43 2.48
C ARG A 19 17.04 -15.09 2.15
N LYS A 20 17.45 -14.88 0.90
CA LYS A 20 17.94 -13.57 0.43
C LYS A 20 16.89 -12.50 0.66
N GLU A 21 15.66 -12.74 0.22
CA GLU A 21 14.55 -11.78 0.31
C GLU A 21 14.20 -11.41 1.76
N ILE A 22 14.34 -12.33 2.71
CA ILE A 22 14.22 -12.04 4.13
C ILE A 22 15.31 -11.04 4.58
N HIS A 23 16.54 -11.21 4.12
CA HIS A 23 17.64 -10.31 4.45
C HIS A 23 17.62 -8.98 3.67
N ASP A 24 16.90 -8.92 2.55
CA ASP A 24 16.69 -7.69 1.78
C ASP A 24 15.73 -6.70 2.47
N GLN A 25 14.94 -7.13 3.45
CA GLN A 25 13.87 -6.31 4.05
C GLN A 25 14.33 -4.94 4.58
N PRO A 26 15.47 -4.80 5.30
CA PRO A 26 15.90 -3.47 5.77
C PRO A 26 16.14 -2.49 4.62
N ARG A 27 16.75 -2.96 3.53
CA ARG A 27 16.95 -2.17 2.31
C ARG A 27 15.61 -1.82 1.66
N CYS A 28 14.70 -2.78 1.56
CA CYS A 28 13.37 -2.57 0.96
C CYS A 28 12.56 -1.53 1.75
N ILE A 29 12.62 -1.52 3.07
CA ILE A 29 11.97 -0.49 3.91
C ILE A 29 12.53 0.90 3.57
N ALA A 30 13.87 1.03 3.49
CA ALA A 30 14.51 2.29 3.12
C ALA A 30 14.10 2.74 1.70
N ASP A 31 14.01 1.80 0.74
CA ASP A 31 13.59 2.09 -0.63
C ASP A 31 12.12 2.52 -0.70
N CYS A 32 11.21 1.93 0.09
CA CYS A 32 9.82 2.35 0.22
C CYS A 32 9.69 3.80 0.72
N MET A 33 10.59 4.23 1.60
CA MET A 33 10.57 5.56 2.22
C MET A 33 11.33 6.62 1.41
N ARG A 34 12.19 6.20 0.47
CA ARG A 34 13.04 7.10 -0.29
C ARG A 34 12.25 8.15 -1.07
N GLY A 35 12.56 9.42 -0.87
CA GLY A 35 11.88 10.56 -1.50
C GLY A 35 10.46 10.83 -0.97
N ARG A 36 10.00 10.03 0.00
CA ARG A 36 8.67 10.15 0.62
C ARG A 36 8.76 10.58 2.07
N LEU A 37 9.73 10.04 2.81
CA LEU A 37 10.02 10.43 4.19
C LEU A 37 11.13 11.48 4.18
N LEU A 38 10.76 12.74 4.42
CA LEU A 38 11.69 13.87 4.50
C LEU A 38 12.00 14.16 5.97
N ALA A 39 12.90 13.35 6.55
CA ALA A 39 13.20 13.40 7.98
C ALA A 39 13.65 14.78 8.47
N GLY A 40 14.48 15.48 7.68
CA GLY A 40 14.93 16.85 7.98
C GLY A 40 13.81 17.89 8.01
N GLU A 41 12.75 17.67 7.25
CA GLU A 41 11.55 18.50 7.21
C GLU A 41 10.42 18.00 8.11
N LYS A 42 10.65 16.86 8.78
CA LYS A 42 9.66 16.14 9.56
C LYS A 42 8.34 15.94 8.80
N LYS A 43 8.45 15.51 7.55
CA LYS A 43 7.33 15.44 6.62
C LYS A 43 7.30 14.13 5.83
N ILE A 44 6.09 13.63 5.58
CA ILE A 44 5.80 12.60 4.60
C ILE A 44 5.15 13.25 3.39
N VAL A 45 5.65 12.94 2.18
CA VAL A 45 5.13 13.45 0.90
C VAL A 45 4.69 12.26 0.06
N LEU A 46 3.42 12.23 -0.30
CA LEU A 46 2.82 11.21 -1.16
C LEU A 46 1.97 11.90 -2.22
N SER A 47 2.44 11.94 -3.46
CA SER A 47 1.74 12.58 -4.59
C SER A 47 0.32 12.04 -4.75
N ALA A 48 0.12 10.74 -4.52
CA ALA A 48 -1.20 10.10 -4.58
C ALA A 48 -2.19 10.69 -3.56
N VAL A 49 -1.72 11.08 -2.37
CA VAL A 49 -2.55 11.74 -1.35
C VAL A 49 -2.81 13.20 -1.73
N GLU A 50 -1.80 13.91 -2.20
CA GLU A 50 -1.92 15.32 -2.57
C GLU A 50 -2.87 15.53 -3.75
N GLN A 51 -2.76 14.72 -4.80
CA GLN A 51 -3.56 14.81 -6.01
C GLN A 51 -5.05 14.46 -5.79
N HIS A 52 -5.35 13.58 -4.86
CA HIS A 52 -6.71 13.13 -4.57
C HIS A 52 -7.20 13.54 -3.17
N LYS A 53 -6.57 14.56 -2.61
CA LYS A 53 -6.82 15.07 -1.25
C LYS A 53 -8.31 15.25 -0.98
N ASP A 54 -9.03 15.94 -1.85
CA ASP A 54 -10.45 16.25 -1.64
C ASP A 54 -11.34 15.01 -1.53
N ARG A 55 -11.03 13.95 -2.29
CA ARG A 55 -11.77 12.68 -2.20
C ARG A 55 -11.39 11.90 -0.95
N LEU A 56 -10.10 11.87 -0.61
CA LEU A 56 -9.57 11.18 0.57
C LEU A 56 -10.09 11.80 1.87
N LEU A 57 -10.13 13.13 1.97
CA LEU A 57 -10.62 13.83 3.17
C LEU A 57 -12.15 13.72 3.35
N ARG A 58 -12.91 13.45 2.29
CA ARG A 58 -14.36 13.23 2.33
C ARG A 58 -14.75 11.77 2.47
N ALA A 59 -13.77 10.87 2.45
CA ALA A 59 -14.04 9.44 2.52
C ALA A 59 -14.78 9.07 3.82
N LYS A 60 -15.86 8.32 3.67
CA LYS A 60 -16.66 7.80 4.79
C LYS A 60 -16.14 6.46 5.29
N ARG A 61 -15.49 5.71 4.40
CA ARG A 61 -15.00 4.37 4.67
C ARG A 61 -13.88 4.02 3.70
N PHE A 62 -12.91 3.27 4.18
CA PHE A 62 -11.94 2.57 3.35
C PHE A 62 -12.29 1.08 3.26
N ILE A 63 -12.13 0.50 2.08
CA ILE A 63 -12.29 -0.94 1.85
C ILE A 63 -10.97 -1.43 1.25
N ILE A 64 -10.25 -2.28 1.97
CA ILE A 64 -9.01 -2.89 1.50
C ILE A 64 -9.34 -4.25 0.91
N VAL A 65 -8.99 -4.47 -0.36
CA VAL A 65 -9.19 -5.75 -1.07
C VAL A 65 -7.84 -6.35 -1.44
N ALA A 66 -7.59 -7.57 -1.02
CA ALA A 66 -6.32 -8.25 -1.24
C ALA A 66 -6.45 -9.77 -1.07
N CYS A 67 -5.37 -10.50 -1.39
CA CYS A 67 -5.24 -11.93 -1.17
C CYS A 67 -3.93 -12.25 -0.44
N GLY A 68 -3.86 -13.37 0.28
CA GLY A 68 -2.65 -13.89 0.92
C GLY A 68 -2.03 -12.91 1.92
N THR A 69 -0.70 -12.74 1.86
CA THR A 69 0.03 -11.85 2.77
C THR A 69 -0.34 -10.37 2.58
N SER A 70 -0.75 -9.96 1.39
CA SER A 70 -1.27 -8.60 1.14
C SER A 70 -2.55 -8.33 1.93
N TRP A 71 -3.42 -9.33 2.11
CA TRP A 71 -4.59 -9.22 2.98
C TRP A 71 -4.17 -9.01 4.45
N HIS A 72 -3.13 -9.73 4.92
CA HIS A 72 -2.60 -9.53 6.27
C HIS A 72 -1.96 -8.15 6.45
N ALA A 73 -1.28 -7.62 5.43
CA ALA A 73 -0.81 -6.22 5.43
C ALA A 73 -1.99 -5.25 5.53
N GLY A 74 -3.10 -5.55 4.85
CA GLY A 74 -4.34 -4.80 4.95
C GLY A 74 -4.91 -4.74 6.37
N LEU A 75 -4.85 -5.83 7.13
CA LEU A 75 -5.28 -5.86 8.54
C LEU A 75 -4.47 -4.90 9.42
N ILE A 76 -3.15 -4.83 9.18
CA ILE A 76 -2.27 -3.88 9.90
C ILE A 76 -2.61 -2.45 9.45
N GLY A 77 -2.78 -2.23 8.13
CA GLY A 77 -3.17 -0.95 7.56
C GLY A 77 -4.51 -0.44 8.12
N ARG A 78 -5.47 -1.34 8.30
CA ARG A 78 -6.75 -1.03 8.96
C ARG A 78 -6.53 -0.41 10.33
N GLN A 79 -5.74 -1.05 11.19
CA GLN A 79 -5.51 -0.54 12.54
C GLN A 79 -4.89 0.85 12.53
N MET A 80 -3.92 1.09 11.63
CA MET A 80 -3.25 2.39 11.50
C MET A 80 -4.20 3.47 11.00
N ILE A 81 -5.00 3.18 9.97
CA ILE A 81 -5.95 4.15 9.40
C ILE A 81 -7.06 4.45 10.41
N GLU A 82 -7.66 3.44 11.05
CA GLU A 82 -8.70 3.64 12.07
C GLU A 82 -8.16 4.44 13.26
N GLN A 83 -6.94 4.14 13.72
CA GLN A 83 -6.34 4.80 14.89
C GLN A 83 -5.94 6.26 14.60
N TRP A 84 -5.36 6.53 13.42
CA TRP A 84 -4.79 7.85 13.14
C TRP A 84 -5.71 8.74 12.32
N CYS A 85 -6.55 8.18 11.47
CA CYS A 85 -7.45 8.93 10.60
C CYS A 85 -8.89 8.97 11.09
N GLU A 86 -9.26 8.12 12.07
CA GLU A 86 -10.63 7.99 12.60
C GLU A 86 -11.67 7.65 11.52
N ILE A 87 -11.25 6.94 10.47
CA ILE A 87 -12.10 6.50 9.36
C ILE A 87 -12.27 4.98 9.42
N PRO A 88 -13.51 4.45 9.38
CA PRO A 88 -13.75 3.01 9.39
C PRO A 88 -13.09 2.30 8.21
N VAL A 89 -12.50 1.12 8.44
CA VAL A 89 -11.83 0.31 7.42
C VAL A 89 -12.34 -1.12 7.44
N GLU A 90 -12.81 -1.60 6.29
CA GLU A 90 -13.10 -3.01 6.04
C GLU A 90 -11.93 -3.66 5.31
N VAL A 91 -11.56 -4.88 5.68
CA VAL A 91 -10.51 -5.64 4.98
C VAL A 91 -11.10 -6.94 4.48
N GLU A 92 -11.15 -7.09 3.17
CA GLU A 92 -11.86 -8.15 2.48
C GLU A 92 -10.90 -9.03 1.67
N TYR A 93 -11.14 -10.34 1.69
CA TYR A 93 -10.55 -11.21 0.68
C TYR A 93 -11.11 -10.85 -0.69
N ALA A 94 -10.24 -10.54 -1.65
CA ALA A 94 -10.68 -10.15 -2.97
C ALA A 94 -11.46 -11.26 -3.69
N SER A 95 -11.12 -12.53 -3.44
CA SER A 95 -11.87 -13.70 -3.93
C SER A 95 -13.32 -13.72 -3.46
N GLU A 96 -13.58 -13.33 -2.21
CA GLU A 96 -14.94 -13.29 -1.66
C GLU A 96 -15.67 -12.01 -2.12
N PHE A 97 -14.97 -10.88 -2.09
CA PHE A 97 -15.52 -9.58 -2.43
C PHE A 97 -16.09 -9.54 -3.87
N ARG A 98 -15.40 -10.15 -4.84
CA ARG A 98 -15.83 -10.15 -6.24
C ARG A 98 -17.12 -10.94 -6.50
N TYR A 99 -17.42 -11.95 -5.71
CA TYR A 99 -18.58 -12.84 -5.92
C TYR A 99 -19.81 -12.44 -5.11
N ARG A 100 -19.63 -11.75 -4.00
CA ARG A 100 -20.76 -11.18 -3.25
C ARG A 100 -21.23 -9.87 -3.92
N LYS A 101 -22.34 -9.33 -3.47
CA LYS A 101 -22.84 -8.00 -3.88
C LYS A 101 -22.43 -6.96 -2.81
N PRO A 102 -21.20 -6.45 -2.80
CA PRO A 102 -20.77 -5.49 -1.79
C PRO A 102 -21.55 -4.19 -1.95
N VAL A 103 -21.87 -3.58 -0.82
CA VAL A 103 -22.41 -2.22 -0.79
C VAL A 103 -21.23 -1.26 -0.86
N ILE A 104 -21.10 -0.56 -1.98
CA ILE A 104 -20.06 0.42 -2.25
C ILE A 104 -20.72 1.73 -2.59
N GLN A 105 -20.29 2.81 -1.94
CA GLN A 105 -20.74 4.18 -2.14
C GLN A 105 -19.70 4.98 -2.94
N SER A 106 -20.12 6.09 -3.54
CA SER A 106 -19.21 6.96 -4.30
C SER A 106 -18.21 7.72 -3.40
N ASP A 107 -18.47 7.80 -2.11
CA ASP A 107 -17.61 8.37 -1.08
C ASP A 107 -16.77 7.32 -0.32
N ASP A 108 -16.82 6.04 -0.75
CA ASP A 108 -15.87 5.03 -0.33
C ASP A 108 -14.52 5.17 -1.09
N VAL A 109 -13.44 4.77 -0.44
CA VAL A 109 -12.13 4.57 -1.05
C VAL A 109 -11.82 3.07 -1.02
N VAL A 110 -11.57 2.48 -2.17
CA VAL A 110 -11.19 1.06 -2.26
C VAL A 110 -9.70 0.96 -2.53
N ILE A 111 -8.96 0.33 -1.61
CA ILE A 111 -7.51 0.11 -1.70
C ILE A 111 -7.25 -1.32 -2.15
N ALA A 112 -6.64 -1.51 -3.32
CA ALA A 112 -6.14 -2.80 -3.76
C ALA A 112 -4.67 -2.96 -3.37
N ILE A 113 -4.32 -4.04 -2.66
CA ILE A 113 -2.93 -4.35 -2.30
C ILE A 113 -2.50 -5.62 -3.04
N SER A 114 -1.44 -5.51 -3.83
CA SER A 114 -0.89 -6.65 -4.58
C SER A 114 0.61 -6.48 -4.84
N GLN A 115 1.39 -7.54 -4.66
CA GLN A 115 2.80 -7.52 -5.04
C GLN A 115 2.93 -7.46 -6.58
N SER A 116 2.33 -8.39 -7.31
CA SER A 116 2.43 -8.47 -8.77
C SER A 116 1.57 -7.44 -9.49
N GLY A 117 0.46 -7.00 -8.87
CA GLY A 117 -0.55 -6.20 -9.54
C GLY A 117 -1.35 -6.93 -10.61
N GLU A 118 -1.22 -8.27 -10.68
CA GLU A 118 -1.87 -9.14 -11.67
C GLU A 118 -2.81 -10.18 -11.03
N THR A 119 -3.08 -10.07 -9.72
CA THR A 119 -3.98 -11.00 -9.01
C THR A 119 -5.40 -10.81 -9.55
N ALA A 120 -5.91 -11.82 -10.26
CA ALA A 120 -7.18 -11.73 -10.99
C ALA A 120 -8.38 -11.38 -10.08
N ASP A 121 -8.46 -11.98 -8.88
CA ASP A 121 -9.53 -11.67 -7.93
C ASP A 121 -9.45 -10.22 -7.43
N THR A 122 -8.25 -9.72 -7.14
CA THR A 122 -8.04 -8.36 -6.69
C THR A 122 -8.39 -7.35 -7.79
N LEU A 123 -8.01 -7.64 -9.03
CA LEU A 123 -8.36 -6.81 -10.19
C LEU A 123 -9.87 -6.75 -10.39
N ALA A 124 -10.55 -7.91 -10.37
CA ALA A 124 -12.00 -7.96 -10.56
C ALA A 124 -12.78 -7.26 -9.43
N ALA A 125 -12.33 -7.38 -8.18
CA ALA A 125 -12.89 -6.66 -7.04
C ALA A 125 -12.72 -5.13 -7.22
N PHE A 126 -11.57 -4.73 -7.71
CA PHE A 126 -11.21 -3.33 -7.94
C PHE A 126 -12.01 -2.70 -9.08
N GLU A 127 -12.17 -3.42 -10.20
CA GLU A 127 -13.03 -2.97 -11.31
C GLU A 127 -14.51 -2.85 -10.90
N LEU A 128 -14.98 -3.74 -10.02
CA LEU A 128 -16.33 -3.64 -9.45
C LEU A 128 -16.49 -2.36 -8.63
N ALA A 129 -15.49 -2.00 -7.83
CA ALA A 129 -15.49 -0.77 -7.05
C ALA A 129 -15.49 0.48 -7.95
N HIS A 130 -14.66 0.47 -8.99
CA HIS A 130 -14.58 1.57 -9.96
C HIS A 130 -15.94 1.81 -10.65
N LYS A 131 -16.63 0.75 -11.08
CA LYS A 131 -17.99 0.84 -11.67
C LYS A 131 -19.03 1.43 -10.72
N LYS A 132 -18.80 1.37 -9.41
CA LYS A 132 -19.66 1.96 -8.37
C LYS A 132 -19.30 3.41 -8.02
N GLY A 133 -18.25 3.96 -8.62
CA GLY A 133 -17.81 5.35 -8.44
C GLY A 133 -16.90 5.59 -7.22
N ALA A 134 -16.48 4.53 -6.53
CA ALA A 134 -15.49 4.65 -5.46
C ALA A 134 -14.15 5.17 -6.00
N LEU A 135 -13.33 5.81 -5.14
CA LEU A 135 -11.95 6.12 -5.47
C LEU A 135 -11.12 4.83 -5.39
N CYS A 136 -10.52 4.45 -6.50
CA CYS A 136 -9.71 3.24 -6.60
C CYS A 136 -8.23 3.56 -6.39
N PHE A 137 -7.66 3.11 -5.26
CA PHE A 137 -6.29 3.38 -4.82
C PHE A 137 -5.44 2.10 -4.86
N GLY A 138 -4.37 2.07 -5.66
CA GLY A 138 -3.50 0.90 -5.80
C GLY A 138 -2.25 0.98 -4.90
N ILE A 139 -1.95 -0.08 -4.15
CA ILE A 139 -0.65 -0.28 -3.48
C ILE A 139 0.00 -1.50 -4.12
N VAL A 140 0.93 -1.28 -5.03
CA VAL A 140 1.46 -2.31 -5.92
C VAL A 140 2.98 -2.18 -6.06
N ASN A 141 3.67 -3.30 -6.32
CA ASN A 141 5.11 -3.25 -6.55
C ASN A 141 5.48 -3.15 -8.02
N VAL A 142 4.74 -3.83 -8.92
CA VAL A 142 5.09 -3.89 -10.35
C VAL A 142 4.49 -2.71 -11.11
N VAL A 143 5.37 -1.91 -11.69
CA VAL A 143 5.00 -0.76 -12.53
C VAL A 143 4.24 -1.21 -13.78
N GLY A 144 3.17 -0.50 -14.13
CA GLY A 144 2.38 -0.77 -15.33
C GLY A 144 1.53 -2.05 -15.29
N SER A 145 1.38 -2.67 -14.12
CA SER A 145 0.52 -3.84 -13.93
C SER A 145 -0.97 -3.52 -14.13
N SER A 146 -1.79 -4.56 -14.25
CA SER A 146 -3.23 -4.43 -14.52
C SER A 146 -3.97 -3.64 -13.43
N ILE A 147 -3.65 -3.88 -12.16
CA ILE A 147 -4.23 -3.11 -11.04
C ILE A 147 -3.83 -1.63 -11.14
N VAL A 148 -2.58 -1.32 -11.49
CA VAL A 148 -2.12 0.06 -11.67
C VAL A 148 -2.91 0.77 -12.76
N ARG A 149 -3.12 0.11 -13.91
CA ARG A 149 -3.91 0.67 -15.02
C ARG A 149 -5.39 0.89 -14.67
N ALA A 150 -5.92 0.09 -13.75
CA ALA A 150 -7.30 0.22 -13.26
C ALA A 150 -7.44 1.20 -12.08
N SER A 151 -6.33 1.72 -11.55
CA SER A 151 -6.31 2.66 -10.42
C SER A 151 -6.53 4.10 -10.87
N ASP A 152 -7.27 4.88 -10.08
CA ASP A 152 -7.30 6.34 -10.22
C ASP A 152 -5.98 6.96 -9.73
N THR A 153 -5.38 6.34 -8.71
CA THR A 153 -4.11 6.74 -8.11
C THR A 153 -3.51 5.59 -7.29
N GLY A 154 -2.30 5.76 -6.78
CA GLY A 154 -1.70 4.73 -5.94
C GLY A 154 -0.25 4.99 -5.56
N ILE A 155 0.33 4.02 -4.87
CA ILE A 155 1.71 4.08 -4.38
C ILE A 155 2.42 2.77 -4.76
N TYR A 156 3.60 2.89 -5.36
CA TYR A 156 4.49 1.75 -5.57
C TYR A 156 5.28 1.43 -4.30
N THR A 157 5.48 0.14 -4.01
CA THR A 157 6.25 -0.28 -2.83
C THR A 157 7.76 -0.23 -3.05
N HIS A 158 8.23 -0.34 -4.30
CA HIS A 158 9.66 -0.30 -4.67
C HIS A 158 10.54 -1.34 -3.94
N VAL A 159 10.00 -2.51 -3.64
CA VAL A 159 10.76 -3.59 -2.97
C VAL A 159 11.58 -4.47 -3.94
N GLY A 160 11.56 -4.12 -5.23
CA GLY A 160 12.18 -4.94 -6.27
C GLY A 160 11.45 -6.26 -6.54
N PRO A 161 11.97 -7.11 -7.42
CA PRO A 161 11.38 -8.40 -7.72
C PRO A 161 11.36 -9.31 -6.48
N GLU A 162 10.25 -10.02 -6.25
CA GLU A 162 10.11 -11.08 -5.25
C GLU A 162 9.80 -12.40 -5.98
N ILE A 163 10.68 -13.37 -5.87
CA ILE A 163 10.63 -14.66 -6.57
C ILE A 163 10.18 -15.77 -5.65
N GLY A 164 10.45 -15.64 -4.35
CA GLY A 164 9.99 -16.58 -3.33
C GLY A 164 8.47 -16.68 -3.33
N VAL A 165 7.94 -17.91 -3.35
CA VAL A 165 6.48 -18.15 -3.35
C VAL A 165 5.82 -17.58 -2.09
N ALA A 166 6.43 -17.80 -0.93
CA ALA A 166 5.98 -17.18 0.30
C ALA A 166 6.56 -15.76 0.38
N SER A 167 5.67 -14.78 0.38
CA SER A 167 6.04 -13.36 0.41
C SER A 167 6.70 -12.98 1.74
N THR A 168 7.75 -12.19 1.66
CA THR A 168 8.50 -11.65 2.80
C THR A 168 8.68 -10.13 2.67
N LYS A 169 9.58 -9.68 1.82
CA LYS A 169 9.90 -8.26 1.64
C LYS A 169 8.74 -7.46 1.03
N ALA A 170 7.91 -8.07 0.18
CA ALA A 170 6.75 -7.38 -0.37
C ALA A 170 5.72 -7.08 0.72
N PHE A 171 5.47 -8.01 1.65
CA PHE A 171 4.63 -7.77 2.82
C PHE A 171 5.15 -6.60 3.67
N THR A 172 6.44 -6.62 4.01
CA THR A 172 7.06 -5.55 4.80
C THR A 172 6.98 -4.19 4.09
N GLY A 173 7.21 -4.16 2.77
CA GLY A 173 7.06 -2.95 1.96
C GLY A 173 5.62 -2.44 1.92
N GLN A 174 4.64 -3.33 1.82
CA GLN A 174 3.21 -2.97 1.87
C GLN A 174 2.85 -2.33 3.22
N VAL A 175 3.30 -2.92 4.33
CA VAL A 175 3.09 -2.35 5.67
C VAL A 175 3.75 -0.97 5.79
N THR A 176 4.99 -0.82 5.30
CA THR A 176 5.70 0.46 5.29
C THR A 176 4.92 1.54 4.53
N VAL A 177 4.45 1.21 3.32
CA VAL A 177 3.69 2.15 2.49
C VAL A 177 2.34 2.50 3.14
N LEU A 178 1.65 1.52 3.74
CA LEU A 178 0.40 1.77 4.49
C LEU A 178 0.63 2.69 5.70
N THR A 179 1.76 2.53 6.40
CA THR A 179 2.16 3.43 7.50
C THR A 179 2.35 4.87 6.99
N LEU A 180 3.10 5.05 5.89
CA LEU A 180 3.30 6.36 5.29
C LEU A 180 1.97 6.98 4.83
N PHE A 181 1.10 6.18 4.21
CA PHE A 181 -0.22 6.61 3.75
C PHE A 181 -1.10 7.07 4.91
N ALA A 182 -1.23 6.26 5.97
CA ALA A 182 -2.05 6.58 7.11
C ALA A 182 -1.58 7.85 7.83
N LEU A 183 -0.26 8.01 8.03
CA LEU A 183 0.30 9.22 8.64
C LEU A 183 0.15 10.46 7.76
N ALA A 184 0.36 10.34 6.45
CA ALA A 184 0.16 11.45 5.52
C ALA A 184 -1.31 11.90 5.51
N LEU A 185 -2.24 10.95 5.49
CA LEU A 185 -3.68 11.22 5.50
C LEU A 185 -4.11 11.84 6.85
N ALA A 186 -3.66 11.28 7.97
CA ALA A 186 -3.97 11.80 9.30
C ALA A 186 -3.51 13.25 9.49
N ARG A 187 -2.34 13.59 8.94
CA ARG A 187 -1.86 14.98 8.92
C ARG A 187 -2.79 15.89 8.13
N GLU A 188 -3.23 15.46 6.95
CA GLU A 188 -4.12 16.27 6.09
C GLU A 188 -5.53 16.41 6.69
N LEU A 189 -6.01 15.40 7.42
CA LEU A 189 -7.25 15.44 8.19
C LEU A 189 -7.14 16.32 9.45
N GLY A 190 -5.93 16.49 9.99
CA GLY A 190 -5.73 17.11 11.30
C GLY A 190 -6.22 16.25 12.47
N SER A 191 -6.36 14.94 12.26
CA SER A 191 -6.86 13.96 13.24
C SER A 191 -5.86 13.57 14.32
N ILE A 192 -4.56 13.85 14.11
CA ILE A 192 -3.51 13.68 15.12
C ILE A 192 -2.81 15.02 15.40
N PRO A 193 -2.36 15.27 16.64
CA PRO A 193 -1.58 16.45 16.97
C PRO A 193 -0.29 16.55 16.15
N HIS A 194 0.08 17.74 15.74
CA HIS A 194 1.30 17.95 14.92
C HIS A 194 2.57 17.41 15.59
N THR A 195 2.69 17.58 16.91
CA THR A 195 3.81 17.08 17.71
C THR A 195 3.89 15.56 17.72
N GLU A 196 2.74 14.88 17.70
CA GLU A 196 2.67 13.42 17.64
C GLU A 196 3.04 12.91 16.23
N TYR A 197 2.53 13.58 15.19
CA TYR A 197 2.93 13.30 13.81
C TYR A 197 4.45 13.42 13.61
N GLU A 198 5.07 14.52 14.08
CA GLU A 198 6.51 14.72 14.01
C GLU A 198 7.30 13.62 14.74
N LYS A 199 6.79 13.15 15.87
CA LYS A 199 7.37 12.03 16.61
C LYS A 199 7.38 10.75 15.77
N TYR A 200 6.25 10.40 15.14
CA TYR A 200 6.18 9.22 14.27
C TYR A 200 7.13 9.33 13.08
N VAL A 201 7.20 10.51 12.44
CA VAL A 201 8.15 10.75 11.34
C VAL A 201 9.60 10.57 11.79
N ALA A 202 9.95 11.05 12.98
CA ALA A 202 11.29 10.89 13.54
C ALA A 202 11.62 9.42 13.88
N GLU A 203 10.64 8.65 14.36
CA GLU A 203 10.82 7.23 14.65
C GLU A 203 10.97 6.39 13.38
N LEU A 204 10.24 6.70 12.32
CA LEU A 204 10.38 6.04 11.01
C LEU A 204 11.74 6.31 10.34
N SER A 205 12.44 7.36 10.73
CA SER A 205 13.74 7.73 10.16
C SER A 205 14.95 7.05 10.84
N ARG A 206 14.75 6.27 11.89
CA ARG A 206 15.78 5.55 12.65
C ARG A 206 15.99 4.14 12.13
#